data_87fe12cb319671367f4393862a871c94
#
_entry.id   87fe12cb319671367f4393862a871c94
#
_cell.length_a   1.000
_cell.length_b   1.000
_cell.length_c   1.000
_cell.angle_alpha   90.00
_cell.angle_beta   90.00
_cell.angle_gamma   90.00
#
_symmetry.space_group_name_H-M   'P 1'
#
loop_
_entity.id
_entity.type
_entity.pdbx_description
1 polymer ?
#
loop_
_entity_poly.entity_id
_entity_poly.type
_entity_poly.pdbx_seq_one_letter_code
_entity_poly.pdbx_strand_id
1 'polypeptide(L)'
;MGELSDRDLVRLYWPVALRPAFDALFAIDDALGAVVASSTQPALGAIRLAWWRDALGRLDTSVAPPEPRLQAVARELLPRGVSGAELARIAEGWAALFDEVRDPGAIGARGEALFAVGAKLLGSDDPQVARAGRYFAISDVARRGLAPVLDVAIARLRFKPALRPLTALARLAVRDLRHGEPFEPEATPGRALALLAHRWMGTIG
;
A
#
# COMPACT_ATOMS: atom_id res chain seq x y z
N MET A 1 -4.44 -16.41 -18.44
CA MET A 1 -3.27 -16.40 -17.56
C MET A 1 -2.98 -14.93 -17.33
N GLY A 2 -3.20 -14.40 -16.13
CA GLY A 2 -2.95 -12.98 -15.85
C GLY A 2 -1.47 -12.66 -16.01
N GLU A 3 -1.15 -11.43 -16.43
CA GLU A 3 0.23 -10.98 -16.46
C GLU A 3 0.77 -10.93 -15.01
N LEU A 4 2.03 -11.30 -14.84
CA LEU A 4 2.71 -11.31 -13.55
C LEU A 4 2.90 -9.85 -13.08
N SER A 5 2.54 -9.56 -11.84
CA SER A 5 2.71 -8.24 -11.24
C SER A 5 3.96 -8.16 -10.37
N ASP A 6 4.40 -6.94 -10.07
CA ASP A 6 5.46 -6.70 -9.08
C ASP A 6 5.09 -7.24 -7.70
N ARG A 7 3.81 -7.13 -7.35
CA ARG A 7 3.30 -7.65 -6.07
C ARG A 7 3.40 -9.18 -6.01
N ASP A 8 3.17 -9.89 -7.12
CA ASP A 8 3.37 -11.34 -7.18
C ASP A 8 4.82 -11.74 -6.90
N LEU A 9 5.78 -10.97 -7.46
CA LEU A 9 7.20 -11.18 -7.18
C LEU A 9 7.53 -10.90 -5.71
N VAL A 10 7.04 -9.80 -5.15
CA VAL A 10 7.29 -9.43 -3.75
C VAL A 10 6.61 -10.39 -2.78
N ARG A 11 5.43 -10.92 -3.13
CA ARG A 11 4.72 -11.91 -2.33
C ARG A 11 5.54 -13.18 -2.05
N LEU A 12 6.48 -13.53 -2.93
CA LEU A 12 7.40 -14.63 -2.71
C LEU A 12 8.34 -14.40 -1.53
N TYR A 13 8.63 -13.12 -1.20
CA TYR A 13 9.48 -12.74 -0.07
C TYR A 13 8.73 -12.66 1.26
N TRP A 14 7.39 -12.59 1.25
CA TRP A 14 6.61 -12.55 2.48
C TRP A 14 6.72 -13.87 3.25
N PRO A 15 6.86 -13.79 4.59
CA PRO A 15 6.82 -15.00 5.42
C PRO A 15 5.55 -15.80 5.14
N VAL A 16 5.67 -17.09 4.91
CA VAL A 16 4.55 -17.95 4.48
C VAL A 16 3.35 -17.82 5.42
N ALA A 17 3.59 -17.80 6.73
CA ALA A 17 2.54 -17.67 7.75
C ALA A 17 1.82 -16.31 7.74
N LEU A 18 2.43 -15.27 7.15
CA LEU A 18 1.87 -13.92 7.07
C LEU A 18 1.27 -13.59 5.70
N ARG A 19 1.45 -14.46 4.69
CA ARG A 19 0.90 -14.21 3.35
C ARG A 19 -0.60 -13.92 3.35
N PRO A 20 -1.46 -14.68 4.06
CA PRO A 20 -2.89 -14.37 4.11
C PRO A 20 -3.18 -12.99 4.70
N ALA A 21 -2.41 -12.56 5.71
CA ALA A 21 -2.56 -11.25 6.32
C ALA A 21 -2.13 -10.12 5.36
N PHE A 22 -1.01 -10.27 4.66
CA PHE A 22 -0.60 -9.32 3.63
C PHE A 22 -1.57 -9.30 2.45
N ASP A 23 -2.06 -10.47 1.99
CA ASP A 23 -3.06 -10.55 0.93
C ASP A 23 -4.35 -9.78 1.34
N ALA A 24 -4.83 -9.94 2.59
CA ALA A 24 -5.98 -9.21 3.12
C ALA A 24 -5.72 -7.69 3.21
N LEU A 25 -4.55 -7.28 3.68
CA LEU A 25 -4.15 -5.88 3.78
C LEU A 25 -4.14 -5.18 2.41
N PHE A 26 -3.48 -5.77 1.44
CA PHE A 26 -3.41 -5.20 0.09
C PHE A 26 -4.74 -5.31 -0.68
N ALA A 27 -5.57 -6.31 -0.40
CA ALA A 27 -6.92 -6.40 -0.99
C ALA A 27 -7.85 -5.26 -0.55
N ILE A 28 -7.69 -4.76 0.69
CA ILE A 28 -8.38 -3.54 1.14
C ILE A 28 -7.87 -2.32 0.38
N ASP A 29 -6.56 -2.13 0.31
CA ASP A 29 -5.96 -0.99 -0.40
C ASP A 29 -6.39 -0.97 -1.88
N ASP A 30 -6.40 -2.13 -2.55
CA ASP A 30 -6.87 -2.26 -3.93
C ASP A 30 -8.36 -1.96 -4.09
N ALA A 31 -9.19 -2.40 -3.13
CA ALA A 31 -10.62 -2.10 -3.16
C ALA A 31 -10.90 -0.59 -3.05
N LEU A 32 -10.17 0.09 -2.17
CA LEU A 32 -10.27 1.54 -2.01
C LEU A 32 -9.78 2.27 -3.27
N GLY A 33 -8.67 1.83 -3.85
CA GLY A 33 -8.16 2.35 -5.12
C GLY A 33 -9.15 2.14 -6.28
N ALA A 34 -9.82 1.00 -6.33
CA ALA A 34 -10.86 0.72 -7.34
C ALA A 34 -12.08 1.64 -7.20
N VAL A 35 -12.43 2.06 -5.97
CA VAL A 35 -13.48 3.08 -5.76
C VAL A 35 -13.08 4.39 -6.43
N VAL A 36 -11.84 4.84 -6.25
CA VAL A 36 -11.36 6.08 -6.88
C VAL A 36 -11.32 5.94 -8.40
N ALA A 37 -10.72 4.87 -8.91
CA ALA A 37 -10.55 4.64 -10.35
C ALA A 37 -11.89 4.52 -11.11
N SER A 38 -12.93 3.97 -10.47
CA SER A 38 -14.24 3.77 -11.10
C SER A 38 -15.24 4.90 -10.88
N SER A 39 -14.89 5.91 -10.08
CA SER A 39 -15.81 6.99 -9.73
C SER A 39 -15.81 8.10 -10.78
N THR A 40 -16.87 8.19 -11.54
CA THR A 40 -17.10 9.30 -12.49
C THR A 40 -17.61 10.58 -11.82
N GLN A 41 -18.15 10.45 -10.61
CA GLN A 41 -18.63 11.58 -9.79
C GLN A 41 -17.85 11.58 -8.45
N PRO A 42 -17.01 12.59 -8.18
CA PRO A 42 -16.18 12.64 -6.95
C PRO A 42 -16.98 12.49 -5.67
N ALA A 43 -18.16 13.14 -5.57
CA ALA A 43 -19.00 13.09 -4.39
C ALA A 43 -19.48 11.66 -4.06
N LEU A 44 -19.87 10.88 -5.07
CA LEU A 44 -20.27 9.48 -4.86
C LEU A 44 -19.07 8.60 -4.48
N GLY A 45 -17.91 8.87 -5.07
CA GLY A 45 -16.66 8.21 -4.68
C GLY A 45 -16.31 8.46 -3.23
N ALA A 46 -16.39 9.71 -2.78
CA ALA A 46 -16.14 10.09 -1.39
C ALA A 46 -17.11 9.41 -0.41
N ILE A 47 -18.41 9.32 -0.74
CA ILE A 47 -19.39 8.60 0.06
C ILE A 47 -19.03 7.11 0.18
N ARG A 48 -18.60 6.47 -0.92
CA ARG A 48 -18.19 5.05 -0.91
C ARG A 48 -16.94 4.84 -0.05
N LEU A 49 -15.94 5.74 -0.12
CA LEU A 49 -14.75 5.67 0.73
C LEU A 49 -15.10 5.91 2.21
N ALA A 50 -16.02 6.84 2.50
CA ALA A 50 -16.51 7.05 3.86
C ALA A 50 -17.17 5.79 4.42
N TRP A 51 -17.97 5.09 3.61
CA TRP A 51 -18.54 3.79 4.01
C TRP A 51 -17.45 2.77 4.33
N TRP A 52 -16.40 2.64 3.49
CA TRP A 52 -15.27 1.74 3.74
C TRP A 52 -14.54 2.10 5.04
N ARG A 53 -14.24 3.40 5.24
CA ARG A 53 -13.61 3.88 6.48
C ARG A 53 -14.41 3.50 7.71
N ASP A 54 -15.73 3.75 7.68
CA ASP A 54 -16.61 3.47 8.81
C ASP A 54 -16.76 1.96 9.02
N ALA A 55 -16.86 1.17 7.95
CA ALA A 55 -16.92 -0.29 8.03
C ALA A 55 -15.64 -0.89 8.63
N LEU A 56 -14.46 -0.40 8.21
CA LEU A 56 -13.18 -0.81 8.79
C LEU A 56 -13.09 -0.44 10.27
N GLY A 57 -13.42 0.81 10.65
CA GLY A 57 -13.37 1.25 12.03
C GLY A 57 -14.28 0.45 12.96
N ARG A 58 -15.46 0.03 12.48
CA ARG A 58 -16.41 -0.79 13.27
C ARG A 58 -15.92 -2.22 13.53
N LEU A 59 -14.95 -2.72 12.80
CA LEU A 59 -14.41 -4.06 13.05
C LEU A 59 -13.77 -4.22 14.43
N ASP A 60 -13.44 -3.12 15.11
CA ASP A 60 -12.92 -3.15 16.48
C ASP A 60 -14.01 -3.49 17.51
N THR A 61 -15.30 -3.28 17.18
CA THR A 61 -16.42 -3.42 18.12
C THR A 61 -17.58 -4.26 17.60
N SER A 62 -17.57 -4.61 16.32
CA SER A 62 -18.70 -5.28 15.66
C SER A 62 -18.23 -6.41 14.76
N VAL A 63 -19.11 -7.37 14.52
CA VAL A 63 -18.87 -8.46 13.56
C VAL A 63 -18.71 -7.89 12.15
N ALA A 64 -17.78 -8.44 11.39
CA ALA A 64 -17.54 -8.04 10.02
C ALA A 64 -18.79 -8.25 9.13
N PRO A 65 -19.21 -7.25 8.35
CA PRO A 65 -20.34 -7.40 7.42
C PRO A 65 -20.04 -8.46 6.34
N PRO A 66 -21.04 -8.89 5.56
CA PRO A 66 -20.87 -9.91 4.52
C PRO A 66 -20.17 -9.37 3.26
N GLU A 67 -19.05 -8.68 3.45
CA GLU A 67 -18.11 -8.21 2.43
C GLU A 67 -16.83 -9.07 2.54
N PRO A 68 -16.44 -9.79 1.49
CA PRO A 68 -15.35 -10.77 1.59
C PRO A 68 -14.02 -10.21 2.10
N ARG A 69 -13.68 -8.98 1.76
CA ARG A 69 -12.42 -8.34 2.18
C ARG A 69 -12.45 -7.96 3.66
N LEU A 70 -13.60 -7.44 4.15
CA LEU A 70 -13.77 -7.13 5.58
C LEU A 70 -13.75 -8.41 6.42
N GLN A 71 -14.32 -9.50 5.91
CA GLN A 71 -14.24 -10.80 6.55
C GLN A 71 -12.80 -11.35 6.56
N ALA A 72 -12.03 -11.15 5.48
CA ALA A 72 -10.62 -11.51 5.44
C ALA A 72 -9.80 -10.69 6.44
N VAL A 73 -10.05 -9.38 6.56
CA VAL A 73 -9.45 -8.52 7.59
C VAL A 73 -9.74 -9.04 8.99
N ALA A 74 -11.01 -9.31 9.29
CA ALA A 74 -11.43 -9.81 10.62
C ALA A 74 -10.74 -11.15 10.97
N ARG A 75 -10.53 -12.01 9.99
CA ARG A 75 -9.88 -13.30 10.19
C ARG A 75 -8.35 -13.21 10.27
N GLU A 76 -7.74 -12.36 9.46
CA GLU A 76 -6.29 -12.38 9.25
C GLU A 76 -5.54 -11.24 9.95
N LEU A 77 -6.16 -10.06 10.11
CA LEU A 77 -5.47 -8.88 10.64
C LEU A 77 -5.80 -8.60 12.11
N LEU A 78 -7.10 -8.63 12.49
CA LEU A 78 -7.49 -8.32 13.86
C LEU A 78 -6.85 -9.26 14.90
N PRO A 79 -6.76 -10.60 14.69
CA PRO A 79 -6.10 -11.49 15.64
C PRO A 79 -4.59 -11.25 15.78
N ARG A 80 -3.99 -10.51 14.84
CA ARG A 80 -2.57 -10.12 14.86
C ARG A 80 -2.35 -8.72 15.46
N GLY A 81 -3.38 -8.18 16.12
CA GLY A 81 -3.32 -6.92 16.82
C GLY A 81 -3.46 -5.68 15.94
N VAL A 82 -3.79 -5.84 14.64
CA VAL A 82 -4.14 -4.71 13.77
C VAL A 82 -5.56 -4.29 14.10
N SER A 83 -5.79 -2.99 14.35
CA SER A 83 -7.12 -2.45 14.62
C SER A 83 -7.83 -1.99 13.34
N GLY A 84 -9.15 -1.98 13.37
CA GLY A 84 -9.97 -1.39 12.32
C GLY A 84 -9.69 0.11 12.14
N ALA A 85 -9.41 0.81 13.24
CA ALA A 85 -9.02 2.22 13.21
C ALA A 85 -7.68 2.45 12.46
N GLU A 86 -6.69 1.55 12.58
CA GLU A 86 -5.45 1.64 11.80
C GLU A 86 -5.72 1.46 10.30
N LEU A 87 -6.62 0.55 9.93
CA LEU A 87 -6.99 0.31 8.54
C LEU A 87 -7.84 1.44 7.95
N ALA A 88 -8.68 2.08 8.75
CA ALA A 88 -9.51 3.21 8.31
C ALA A 88 -8.67 4.39 7.80
N ARG A 89 -7.45 4.61 8.32
CA ARG A 89 -6.53 5.64 7.84
C ARG A 89 -6.10 5.44 6.39
N ILE A 90 -6.10 4.20 5.90
CA ILE A 90 -5.80 3.91 4.48
C ILE A 90 -6.90 4.49 3.60
N ALA A 91 -8.17 4.38 4.02
CA ALA A 91 -9.31 4.95 3.29
C ALA A 91 -9.29 6.49 3.27
N GLU A 92 -8.85 7.12 4.37
CA GLU A 92 -8.70 8.58 4.44
C GLU A 92 -7.67 9.08 3.40
N GLY A 93 -6.54 8.40 3.25
CA GLY A 93 -5.53 8.79 2.27
C GLY A 93 -5.99 8.61 0.81
N TRP A 94 -6.88 7.64 0.53
CA TRP A 94 -7.51 7.52 -0.79
C TRP A 94 -8.52 8.63 -1.06
N ALA A 95 -9.23 9.12 -0.04
CA ALA A 95 -10.22 10.20 -0.19
C ALA A 95 -9.57 11.51 -0.67
N ALA A 96 -8.31 11.76 -0.33
CA ALA A 96 -7.55 12.93 -0.78
C ALA A 96 -7.43 13.04 -2.32
N LEU A 97 -7.66 11.97 -3.05
CA LEU A 97 -7.65 12.01 -4.53
C LEU A 97 -8.92 12.63 -5.13
N PHE A 98 -9.96 12.87 -4.33
CA PHE A 98 -11.15 13.59 -4.75
C PHE A 98 -11.08 15.09 -4.48
N ASP A 99 -10.06 15.57 -3.76
CA ASP A 99 -9.85 16.99 -3.49
C ASP A 99 -9.41 17.72 -4.77
N GLU A 100 -9.81 18.98 -4.93
CA GLU A 100 -9.43 19.80 -6.07
C GLU A 100 -7.91 20.01 -6.14
N VAL A 101 -7.28 20.20 -4.98
CA VAL A 101 -5.82 20.29 -4.84
C VAL A 101 -5.29 18.98 -4.28
N ARG A 102 -4.56 18.25 -5.11
CA ARG A 102 -3.95 16.98 -4.70
C ARG A 102 -2.71 17.24 -3.86
N ASP A 103 -2.83 17.06 -2.56
CA ASP A 103 -1.71 17.18 -1.63
C ASP A 103 -0.85 15.90 -1.64
N PRO A 104 0.44 15.96 -2.02
CA PRO A 104 1.36 14.83 -1.94
C PRO A 104 1.49 14.25 -0.53
N GLY A 105 1.32 15.10 0.50
CA GLY A 105 1.33 14.69 1.90
C GLY A 105 0.16 13.76 2.22
N ALA A 106 -1.06 14.16 1.84
CA ALA A 106 -2.27 13.37 2.07
C ALA A 106 -2.25 12.04 1.28
N ILE A 107 -1.80 12.05 0.02
CA ILE A 107 -1.60 10.84 -0.78
C ILE A 107 -0.55 9.93 -0.11
N GLY A 108 0.54 10.51 0.37
CA GLY A 108 1.60 9.79 1.07
C GLY A 108 1.14 9.15 2.37
N ALA A 109 0.25 9.81 3.12
CA ALA A 109 -0.30 9.32 4.38
C ALA A 109 -0.99 7.95 4.25
N ARG A 110 -1.64 7.67 3.10
CA ARG A 110 -2.16 6.33 2.78
C ARG A 110 -1.06 5.26 2.88
N GLY A 111 0.05 5.50 2.20
CA GLY A 111 1.17 4.56 2.18
C GLY A 111 1.84 4.43 3.54
N GLU A 112 1.93 5.52 4.31
CA GLU A 112 2.41 5.50 5.68
C GLU A 112 1.55 4.58 6.55
N ALA A 113 0.21 4.71 6.47
CA ALA A 113 -0.72 3.86 7.20
C ALA A 113 -0.62 2.38 6.76
N LEU A 114 -0.62 2.12 5.45
CA LEU A 114 -0.48 0.78 4.89
C LEU A 114 0.80 0.08 5.35
N PHE A 115 1.93 0.80 5.27
CA PHE A 115 3.24 0.25 5.63
C PHE A 115 3.41 0.13 7.15
N ALA A 116 2.79 1.01 7.95
CA ALA A 116 2.76 0.85 9.41
C ALA A 116 2.08 -0.47 9.82
N VAL A 117 0.92 -0.78 9.22
CA VAL A 117 0.24 -2.07 9.43
C VAL A 117 1.14 -3.23 8.97
N GLY A 118 1.74 -3.14 7.78
CA GLY A 118 2.65 -4.17 7.27
C GLY A 118 3.88 -4.39 8.17
N ALA A 119 4.47 -3.33 8.73
CA ALA A 119 5.58 -3.41 9.67
C ALA A 119 5.15 -4.05 10.99
N LYS A 120 3.97 -3.72 11.51
CA LYS A 120 3.38 -4.33 12.70
C LYS A 120 3.20 -5.84 12.51
N LEU A 121 2.74 -6.30 11.36
CA LEU A 121 2.66 -7.73 11.03
C LEU A 121 4.03 -8.42 11.04
N LEU A 122 5.10 -7.67 10.72
CA LEU A 122 6.49 -8.16 10.75
C LEU A 122 7.17 -7.95 12.12
N GLY A 123 6.44 -7.48 13.13
CA GLY A 123 6.95 -7.26 14.48
C GLY A 123 7.96 -6.10 14.56
N SER A 124 7.75 -5.03 13.77
CA SER A 124 8.66 -3.88 13.73
C SER A 124 7.90 -2.55 13.83
N ASP A 125 8.54 -1.58 14.47
CA ASP A 125 8.10 -0.20 14.66
C ASP A 125 9.08 0.83 14.05
N ASP A 126 9.93 0.42 13.09
CA ASP A 126 10.93 1.28 12.46
C ASP A 126 10.29 2.51 11.79
N PRO A 127 10.60 3.75 12.25
CA PRO A 127 9.94 4.96 11.73
C PRO A 127 10.26 5.25 10.25
N GLN A 128 11.34 4.68 9.71
CA GLN A 128 11.67 4.84 8.28
C GLN A 128 10.63 4.19 7.37
N VAL A 129 9.84 3.23 7.89
CA VAL A 129 8.79 2.53 7.16
C VAL A 129 7.73 3.50 6.64
N ALA A 130 7.38 4.53 7.40
CA ALA A 130 6.44 5.57 6.97
C ALA A 130 6.90 6.24 5.67
N ARG A 131 8.18 6.63 5.60
CA ARG A 131 8.74 7.24 4.38
C ARG A 131 8.75 6.27 3.19
N ALA A 132 9.06 5.01 3.42
CA ALA A 132 8.99 3.98 2.38
C ALA A 132 7.55 3.81 1.86
N GLY A 133 6.56 3.81 2.76
CA GLY A 133 5.14 3.77 2.42
C GLY A 133 4.70 4.98 1.60
N ARG A 134 5.17 6.18 1.95
CA ARG A 134 4.92 7.40 1.17
C ARG A 134 5.39 7.27 -0.28
N TYR A 135 6.61 6.78 -0.51
CA TYR A 135 7.11 6.55 -1.87
C TYR A 135 6.24 5.54 -2.63
N PHE A 136 5.84 4.46 -1.96
CA PHE A 136 4.93 3.48 -2.56
C PHE A 136 3.61 4.12 -2.98
N ALA A 137 2.95 4.87 -2.10
CA ALA A 137 1.64 5.46 -2.38
C ALA A 137 1.68 6.45 -3.56
N ILE A 138 2.69 7.33 -3.60
CA ILE A 138 2.83 8.31 -4.67
C ILE A 138 3.09 7.62 -6.02
N SER A 139 3.97 6.64 -6.07
CA SER A 139 4.24 5.87 -7.28
C SER A 139 3.02 5.05 -7.73
N ASP A 140 2.31 4.41 -6.79
CA ASP A 140 1.16 3.57 -7.09
C ASP A 140 -0.01 4.37 -7.72
N VAL A 141 -0.32 5.56 -7.19
CA VAL A 141 -1.37 6.39 -7.79
C VAL A 141 -0.99 6.90 -9.18
N ALA A 142 0.28 7.20 -9.41
CA ALA A 142 0.77 7.61 -10.72
C ALA A 142 0.71 6.44 -11.72
N ARG A 143 1.17 5.25 -11.34
CA ARG A 143 1.07 4.05 -12.17
C ARG A 143 -0.37 3.67 -12.52
N ARG A 144 -1.32 3.94 -11.63
CA ARG A 144 -2.76 3.75 -11.90
C ARG A 144 -3.37 4.85 -12.76
N GLY A 145 -2.61 5.88 -13.14
CA GLY A 145 -3.11 7.05 -13.88
C GLY A 145 -4.08 7.93 -13.08
N LEU A 146 -4.08 7.83 -11.75
CA LEU A 146 -4.98 8.58 -10.86
C LEU A 146 -4.43 9.95 -10.47
N ALA A 147 -3.12 10.13 -10.56
CA ALA A 147 -2.44 11.41 -10.39
C ALA A 147 -1.15 11.43 -11.23
N PRO A 148 -0.63 12.61 -11.61
CA PRO A 148 0.70 12.70 -12.23
C PRO A 148 1.78 12.26 -11.25
N VAL A 149 2.97 11.98 -11.77
CA VAL A 149 4.15 11.76 -10.92
C VAL A 149 4.44 13.03 -10.13
N LEU A 150 4.34 12.94 -8.81
CA LEU A 150 4.61 14.06 -7.93
C LEU A 150 6.10 14.10 -7.59
N ASP A 151 6.68 15.30 -7.62
CA ASP A 151 8.06 15.50 -7.18
C ASP A 151 8.17 15.25 -5.67
N VAL A 152 9.07 14.35 -5.29
CA VAL A 152 9.32 13.98 -3.90
C VAL A 152 10.80 13.75 -3.67
N ALA A 153 11.35 14.39 -2.64
CA ALA A 153 12.73 14.19 -2.25
C ALA A 153 12.97 12.73 -1.80
N ILE A 154 13.76 12.00 -2.56
CA ILE A 154 14.08 10.59 -2.29
C ILE A 154 15.31 10.50 -1.39
N ALA A 155 15.07 10.12 -0.13
CA ALA A 155 16.13 9.85 0.83
C ALA A 155 16.66 8.41 0.68
N ARG A 156 17.94 8.24 0.99
CA ARG A 156 18.52 6.90 1.12
C ARG A 156 18.08 6.28 2.44
N LEU A 157 17.38 5.15 2.36
CA LEU A 157 16.88 4.38 3.51
C LEU A 157 17.54 3.00 3.52
N ARG A 158 17.69 2.43 4.72
CA ARG A 158 18.21 1.06 4.89
C ARG A 158 17.39 0.30 5.93
N PHE A 159 16.91 -0.87 5.54
CA PHE A 159 16.03 -1.69 6.36
C PHE A 159 16.68 -3.00 6.81
N LYS A 160 16.33 -3.39 8.04
CA LYS A 160 16.68 -4.70 8.60
C LYS A 160 16.05 -5.83 7.77
N PRO A 161 16.63 -7.04 7.76
CA PRO A 161 16.10 -8.17 6.99
C PRO A 161 14.61 -8.44 7.19
N ALA A 162 14.11 -8.30 8.42
CA ALA A 162 12.69 -8.52 8.73
C ALA A 162 11.74 -7.60 7.96
N LEU A 163 12.13 -6.36 7.65
CA LEU A 163 11.29 -5.39 6.93
C LEU A 163 11.44 -5.44 5.41
N ARG A 164 12.47 -6.09 4.87
CA ARG A 164 12.72 -6.13 3.43
C ARG A 164 11.57 -6.73 2.61
N PRO A 165 10.81 -7.74 3.11
CA PRO A 165 9.63 -8.23 2.40
C PRO A 165 8.57 -7.16 2.12
N LEU A 166 8.36 -6.21 3.04
CA LEU A 166 7.43 -5.09 2.86
C LEU A 166 8.05 -3.98 2.01
N THR A 167 9.27 -3.56 2.35
CA THR A 167 9.92 -2.41 1.75
C THR A 167 10.43 -2.66 0.33
N ALA A 168 10.34 -3.91 -0.16
CA ALA A 168 10.59 -4.29 -1.55
C ALA A 168 9.68 -3.53 -2.53
N LEU A 169 8.41 -3.32 -2.17
CA LEU A 169 7.47 -2.50 -2.96
C LEU A 169 7.94 -1.04 -3.06
N ALA A 170 8.43 -0.48 -1.96
CA ALA A 170 8.97 0.88 -1.96
C ALA A 170 10.29 0.99 -2.77
N ARG A 171 11.09 -0.08 -2.85
CA ARG A 171 12.26 -0.12 -3.73
C ARG A 171 11.87 0.05 -5.19
N LEU A 172 10.81 -0.63 -5.63
CA LEU A 172 10.30 -0.49 -6.99
C LEU A 172 9.66 0.88 -7.22
N ALA A 173 8.89 1.37 -6.24
CA ALA A 173 8.30 2.69 -6.29
C ALA A 173 9.34 3.80 -6.48
N VAL A 174 10.45 3.76 -5.75
CA VAL A 174 11.55 4.73 -5.92
C VAL A 174 12.19 4.61 -7.30
N ARG A 175 12.27 3.41 -7.87
CA ARG A 175 12.73 3.23 -9.25
C ARG A 175 11.80 3.96 -10.23
N ASP A 176 10.48 3.81 -10.06
CA ASP A 176 9.48 4.48 -10.89
C ASP A 176 9.52 6.01 -10.75
N LEU A 177 9.59 6.51 -9.50
CA LEU A 177 9.68 7.94 -9.22
C LEU A 177 10.93 8.61 -9.82
N ARG A 178 12.04 7.87 -9.94
CA ARG A 178 13.28 8.38 -10.56
C ARG A 178 13.25 8.39 -12.07
N HIS A 179 12.57 7.42 -12.67
CA HIS A 179 12.51 7.30 -14.13
C HIS A 179 11.39 8.17 -14.72
N GLY A 180 10.31 8.38 -13.96
CA GLY A 180 9.12 9.07 -14.45
C GLY A 180 8.35 8.24 -15.49
N GLU A 181 7.43 8.89 -16.19
CA GLU A 181 6.65 8.29 -17.28
C GLU A 181 7.45 8.33 -18.61
N PRO A 182 7.30 7.30 -19.48
CA PRO A 182 6.49 6.10 -19.29
C PRO A 182 7.12 5.12 -18.32
N PHE A 183 6.30 4.54 -17.42
CA PHE A 183 6.80 3.58 -16.45
C PHE A 183 7.27 2.28 -17.10
N GLU A 184 8.33 1.70 -16.55
CA GLU A 184 8.76 0.34 -16.90
C GLU A 184 7.60 -0.65 -16.61
N PRO A 185 7.27 -1.60 -17.51
CA PRO A 185 6.28 -2.65 -17.24
C PRO A 185 6.59 -3.42 -15.95
N GLU A 186 5.55 -3.95 -15.30
CA GLU A 186 5.73 -4.76 -14.09
C GLU A 186 6.44 -6.08 -14.39
N ALA A 187 7.03 -6.66 -13.37
CA ALA A 187 7.69 -7.96 -13.36
C ALA A 187 8.80 -8.14 -14.43
N THR A 188 9.38 -7.05 -14.95
CA THR A 188 10.53 -7.15 -15.86
C THR A 188 11.75 -7.74 -15.16
N PRO A 189 12.72 -8.31 -15.91
CA PRO A 189 13.99 -8.77 -15.34
C PRO A 189 14.75 -7.66 -14.58
N GLY A 190 14.68 -6.40 -15.03
CA GLY A 190 15.29 -5.25 -14.35
C GLY A 190 14.67 -4.99 -12.97
N ARG A 191 13.33 -5.11 -12.86
CA ARG A 191 12.61 -4.99 -11.59
C ARG A 191 12.92 -6.18 -10.67
N ALA A 192 12.97 -7.39 -11.20
CA ALA A 192 13.36 -8.59 -10.44
C ALA A 192 14.79 -8.48 -9.86
N LEU A 193 15.75 -7.98 -10.64
CA LEU A 193 17.11 -7.71 -10.17
C LEU A 193 17.13 -6.64 -9.06
N ALA A 194 16.34 -5.57 -9.19
CA ALA A 194 16.21 -4.55 -8.15
C ALA A 194 15.67 -5.13 -6.83
N LEU A 195 14.70 -6.05 -6.91
CA LEU A 195 14.17 -6.77 -5.74
C LEU A 195 15.22 -7.68 -5.10
N LEU A 196 15.99 -8.42 -5.90
CA LEU A 196 17.08 -9.26 -5.40
C LEU A 196 18.15 -8.42 -4.70
N ALA A 197 18.57 -7.31 -5.31
CA ALA A 197 19.53 -6.39 -4.70
C ALA A 197 19.00 -5.84 -3.37
N HIS A 198 17.71 -5.44 -3.31
CA HIS A 198 17.08 -4.98 -2.08
C HIS A 198 17.03 -6.09 -1.02
N ARG A 199 16.71 -7.33 -1.41
CA ARG A 199 16.70 -8.48 -0.50
C ARG A 199 18.05 -8.67 0.22
N TRP A 200 19.16 -8.43 -0.46
CA TRP A 200 20.50 -8.56 0.11
C TRP A 200 20.96 -7.34 0.88
N MET A 201 20.77 -6.15 0.34
CA MET A 201 21.31 -4.91 0.89
C MET A 201 20.33 -4.18 1.82
N GLY A 202 19.02 -4.32 1.58
CA GLY A 202 17.96 -3.62 2.31
C GLY A 202 17.91 -2.12 2.01
N THR A 203 18.50 -1.64 0.92
CA THR A 203 18.59 -0.20 0.59
C THR A 203 17.49 0.24 -0.36
N ILE A 204 16.96 1.44 -0.13
CA ILE A 204 16.06 2.20 -0.99
C ILE A 204 16.65 3.59 -1.19
N GLY A 205 16.58 4.13 -2.39
CA GLY A 205 17.14 5.43 -2.70
C GLY A 205 18.54 5.38 -3.29
#